data_72402070fed5f47e08093c817f9f2ca8
#
_entry.id   72402070fed5f47e08093c817f9f2ca8
#
_cell.length_a   1.000
_cell.length_b   1.000
_cell.length_c   1.000
_cell.angle_alpha   90.00
_cell.angle_beta   90.00
_cell.angle_gamma   90.00
#
_symmetry.space_group_name_H-M   'P 1'
#
loop_
_entity.id
_entity.type
_entity.pdbx_description
1 polymer ?
#
loop_
_entity_poly.entity_id
_entity_poly.type
_entity_poly.pdbx_seq_one_letter_code
_entity_poly.pdbx_strand_id
1 'polypeptide(L)'
;MAASEEILSGARKAMTELDLEKAEKFIQTILDSRNKKIFVVGQGRSGFVGRAFALRLMNMGITVYFLGETITPAAGKDDLIIAISGSGTTKITLTASSTAKEIGAQVVAVTSYAESPLGGLADLVMPIGGRTKLGWPKEEDYLVRQILGESETLSPLGSIFENNCMVFLDSMVVELMHRLGKTEDEMMKLHATLE
;
A
#
# COMPACT_ATOMS: atom_id res chain seq x y z
N MET A 1 -12.98 22.79 -8.06
CA MET A 1 -12.49 22.94 -6.68
C MET A 1 -11.02 22.54 -6.62
N ALA A 2 -10.14 23.47 -6.22
CA ALA A 2 -8.68 23.28 -6.33
C ALA A 2 -8.13 22.04 -5.56
N ALA A 3 -8.68 21.74 -4.39
CA ALA A 3 -8.22 20.57 -3.60
C ALA A 3 -8.56 19.21 -4.25
N SER A 4 -9.72 19.08 -4.89
CA SER A 4 -10.06 17.86 -5.61
C SER A 4 -9.20 17.68 -6.86
N GLU A 5 -8.89 18.77 -7.55
CA GLU A 5 -8.00 18.74 -8.72
C GLU A 5 -6.57 18.35 -8.30
N GLU A 6 -6.06 18.86 -7.19
CA GLU A 6 -4.77 18.47 -6.64
C GLU A 6 -4.70 16.96 -6.35
N ILE A 7 -5.72 16.40 -5.69
CA ILE A 7 -5.77 14.96 -5.36
C ILE A 7 -5.84 14.12 -6.63
N LEU A 8 -6.71 14.48 -7.57
CA LEU A 8 -6.89 13.75 -8.83
C LEU A 8 -5.64 13.82 -9.72
N SER A 9 -5.02 15.00 -9.83
CA SER A 9 -3.78 15.16 -10.58
C SER A 9 -2.62 14.41 -9.94
N GLY A 10 -2.55 14.39 -8.60
CA GLY A 10 -1.60 13.59 -7.84
C GLY A 10 -1.74 12.09 -8.11
N ALA A 11 -2.96 11.58 -8.13
CA ALA A 11 -3.23 10.18 -8.45
C ALA A 11 -2.88 9.84 -9.90
N ARG A 12 -3.26 10.70 -10.85
CA ARG A 12 -2.90 10.53 -12.26
C ARG A 12 -1.38 10.49 -12.45
N LYS A 13 -0.66 11.44 -11.84
CA LYS A 13 0.79 11.48 -11.91
C LYS A 13 1.41 10.19 -11.36
N ALA A 14 1.02 9.77 -10.16
CA ALA A 14 1.55 8.56 -9.53
C ALA A 14 1.32 7.29 -10.38
N MET A 15 0.16 7.19 -11.05
CA MET A 15 -0.14 6.04 -11.93
C MET A 15 0.60 6.13 -13.26
N THR A 16 0.86 7.33 -13.78
CA THR A 16 1.66 7.51 -15.00
C THR A 16 3.15 7.21 -14.79
N GLU A 17 3.66 7.51 -13.59
CA GLU A 17 5.05 7.25 -13.18
C GLU A 17 5.25 5.87 -12.56
N LEU A 18 4.22 5.01 -12.56
CA LEU A 18 4.28 3.67 -11.96
C LEU A 18 5.33 2.80 -12.68
N ASP A 19 6.19 2.19 -11.90
CA ASP A 19 7.11 1.16 -12.37
C ASP A 19 6.33 -0.14 -12.67
N LEU A 20 6.03 -0.35 -13.95
CA LEU A 20 5.22 -1.50 -14.40
C LEU A 20 5.91 -2.85 -14.14
N GLU A 21 7.24 -2.91 -14.15
CA GLU A 21 7.96 -4.14 -13.84
C GLU A 21 7.79 -4.51 -12.36
N LYS A 22 7.87 -3.51 -11.47
CA LYS A 22 7.59 -3.73 -10.05
C LYS A 22 6.12 -4.04 -9.78
N ALA A 23 5.19 -3.40 -10.49
CA ALA A 23 3.77 -3.72 -10.39
C ALA A 23 3.49 -5.17 -10.80
N GLU A 24 4.13 -5.64 -11.87
CA GLU A 24 4.05 -7.04 -12.30
C GLU A 24 4.61 -7.99 -11.22
N LYS A 25 5.77 -7.67 -10.64
CA LYS A 25 6.35 -8.45 -9.53
C LYS A 25 5.44 -8.46 -8.30
N PHE A 26 4.76 -7.34 -8.01
CA PHE A 26 3.80 -7.24 -6.90
C PHE A 26 2.63 -8.20 -7.11
N ILE A 27 2.04 -8.20 -8.29
CA ILE A 27 0.94 -9.12 -8.65
C ILE A 27 1.41 -10.57 -8.55
N GLN A 28 2.57 -10.88 -9.15
CA GLN A 28 3.10 -12.25 -9.13
C GLN A 28 3.38 -12.73 -7.71
N THR A 29 3.92 -11.87 -6.85
CA THR A 29 4.16 -12.19 -5.43
C THR A 29 2.87 -12.57 -4.70
N ILE A 30 1.77 -11.86 -4.97
CA ILE A 30 0.46 -12.20 -4.39
C ILE A 30 -0.07 -13.53 -4.94
N LEU A 31 0.04 -13.75 -6.25
CA LEU A 31 -0.38 -15.00 -6.89
C LEU A 31 0.40 -16.22 -6.36
N ASP A 32 1.70 -16.09 -6.15
CA ASP A 32 2.55 -17.14 -5.59
C ASP A 32 2.23 -17.42 -4.12
N SER A 33 1.69 -16.42 -3.45
CA SER A 33 1.27 -16.51 -2.03
C SER A 33 -0.21 -16.87 -1.84
N ARG A 34 -0.99 -17.11 -2.90
CA ARG A 34 -2.45 -17.32 -2.81
C ARG A 34 -2.89 -18.52 -1.95
N ASN A 35 -2.03 -19.51 -1.79
CA ASN A 35 -2.27 -20.71 -0.97
C ASN A 35 -1.62 -20.61 0.43
N LYS A 36 -1.09 -19.45 0.79
CA LYS A 36 -0.47 -19.13 2.07
C LYS A 36 -1.28 -18.06 2.78
N LYS A 37 -0.85 -17.63 3.95
CA LYS A 37 -1.46 -16.48 4.60
C LYS A 37 -0.80 -15.19 4.11
N ILE A 38 -1.63 -14.23 3.75
CA ILE A 38 -1.20 -12.87 3.46
C ILE A 38 -1.57 -11.99 4.65
N PHE A 39 -0.62 -11.22 5.15
CA PHE A 39 -0.87 -10.25 6.20
C PHE A 39 -0.68 -8.84 5.66
N VAL A 40 -1.65 -7.98 5.90
CA VAL A 40 -1.54 -6.56 5.55
C VAL A 40 -1.33 -5.76 6.82
N VAL A 41 -0.40 -4.82 6.81
CA VAL A 41 -0.12 -3.93 7.95
C VAL A 41 0.00 -2.48 7.49
N GLY A 42 -0.60 -1.59 8.26
CA GLY A 42 -0.52 -0.13 8.10
C GLY A 42 -1.10 0.56 9.31
N GLN A 43 -0.72 1.80 9.56
CA GLN A 43 -1.18 2.58 10.69
C GLN A 43 -1.96 3.82 10.24
N GLY A 44 -2.99 4.21 11.00
CA GLY A 44 -3.80 5.38 10.68
C GLY A 44 -4.51 5.23 9.33
N ARG A 45 -4.46 6.25 8.48
CA ARG A 45 -5.09 6.25 7.15
C ARG A 45 -4.53 5.17 6.23
N SER A 46 -3.22 4.92 6.26
CA SER A 46 -2.61 3.79 5.53
C SER A 46 -3.16 2.44 5.98
N GLY A 47 -3.56 2.33 7.25
CA GLY A 47 -4.27 1.16 7.78
C GLY A 47 -5.66 0.97 7.18
N PHE A 48 -6.40 2.05 6.92
CA PHE A 48 -7.70 1.96 6.23
C PHE A 48 -7.54 1.52 4.77
N VAL A 49 -6.55 2.06 4.07
CA VAL A 49 -6.19 1.61 2.71
C VAL A 49 -5.84 0.11 2.72
N GLY A 50 -5.02 -0.32 3.67
CA GLY A 50 -4.65 -1.73 3.81
C GLY A 50 -5.84 -2.64 4.10
N ARG A 51 -6.81 -2.21 4.94
CA ARG A 51 -8.04 -2.98 5.19
C ARG A 51 -8.92 -3.08 3.95
N ALA A 52 -9.07 -1.99 3.19
CA ALA A 52 -9.81 -2.02 1.93
C ALA A 52 -9.19 -3.02 0.94
N PHE A 53 -7.87 -3.04 0.83
CA PHE A 53 -7.16 -4.01 -0.01
C PHE A 53 -7.32 -5.45 0.51
N ALA A 54 -7.15 -5.68 1.81
CA ALA A 54 -7.34 -6.99 2.42
C ALA A 54 -8.75 -7.54 2.18
N LEU A 55 -9.79 -6.69 2.29
CA LEU A 55 -11.16 -7.05 1.98
C LEU A 55 -11.30 -7.54 0.52
N ARG A 56 -10.69 -6.85 -0.45
CA ARG A 56 -10.72 -7.28 -1.86
C ARG A 56 -10.02 -8.61 -2.09
N LEU A 57 -8.87 -8.84 -1.45
CA LEU A 57 -8.17 -10.12 -1.50
C LEU A 57 -9.03 -11.27 -0.91
N MET A 58 -9.68 -11.02 0.22
CA MET A 58 -10.61 -11.97 0.85
C MET A 58 -11.79 -12.29 -0.08
N ASN A 59 -12.39 -11.29 -0.73
CA ASN A 59 -13.47 -11.48 -1.69
C ASN A 59 -13.04 -12.31 -2.93
N MET A 60 -11.74 -12.37 -3.23
CA MET A 60 -11.19 -13.28 -4.25
C MET A 60 -10.90 -14.69 -3.73
N GLY A 61 -11.16 -14.97 -2.44
CA GLY A 61 -10.93 -16.27 -1.81
C GLY A 61 -9.49 -16.47 -1.31
N ILE A 62 -8.69 -15.39 -1.22
CA ILE A 62 -7.33 -15.43 -0.67
C ILE A 62 -7.40 -15.35 0.86
N THR A 63 -6.61 -16.18 1.54
CA THR A 63 -6.49 -16.14 3.00
C THR A 63 -5.67 -14.91 3.41
N VAL A 64 -6.34 -13.87 3.88
CA VAL A 64 -5.71 -12.59 4.25
C VAL A 64 -6.15 -12.14 5.63
N TYR A 65 -5.25 -11.50 6.35
CA TYR A 65 -5.47 -10.93 7.67
C TYR A 65 -4.92 -9.50 7.72
N PHE A 66 -5.58 -8.64 8.49
CA PHE A 66 -5.02 -7.33 8.80
C PHE A 66 -4.37 -7.39 10.19
N LEU A 67 -3.08 -7.04 10.28
CA LEU A 67 -2.34 -7.09 11.56
C LEU A 67 -2.91 -6.08 12.56
N GLY A 68 -3.17 -6.59 13.78
CA GLY A 68 -3.80 -5.82 14.85
C GLY A 68 -5.29 -6.12 15.05
N GLU A 69 -5.92 -6.93 14.18
CA GLU A 69 -7.25 -7.47 14.44
C GLU A 69 -7.18 -8.64 15.45
N THR A 70 -8.23 -8.79 16.25
CA THR A 70 -8.29 -9.78 17.34
C THR A 70 -8.12 -11.22 16.84
N ILE A 71 -8.55 -11.52 15.63
CA ILE A 71 -8.52 -12.86 15.05
C ILE A 71 -7.30 -13.10 14.16
N THR A 72 -6.24 -12.30 14.29
CA THR A 72 -5.01 -12.47 13.49
C THR A 72 -4.24 -13.69 13.97
N PRO A 73 -4.01 -14.73 13.14
CA PRO A 73 -3.23 -15.90 13.51
C PRO A 73 -1.72 -15.58 13.51
N ALA A 74 -0.91 -16.51 14.01
CA ALA A 74 0.54 -16.42 13.86
C ALA A 74 0.95 -16.49 12.38
N ALA A 75 1.88 -15.62 11.99
CA ALA A 75 2.56 -15.73 10.71
C ALA A 75 3.63 -16.83 10.77
N GLY A 76 3.89 -17.46 9.63
CA GLY A 76 4.90 -18.51 9.51
C GLY A 76 5.89 -18.22 8.38
N LYS A 77 6.87 -19.12 8.24
CA LYS A 77 7.78 -19.11 7.12
C LYS A 77 7.00 -19.18 5.80
N ASP A 78 7.46 -18.45 4.82
CA ASP A 78 6.86 -18.36 3.47
C ASP A 78 5.51 -17.63 3.38
N ASP A 79 4.92 -17.16 4.48
CA ASP A 79 3.77 -16.24 4.43
C ASP A 79 4.19 -14.88 3.84
N LEU A 80 3.23 -14.09 3.38
CA LEU A 80 3.47 -12.78 2.78
C LEU A 80 2.99 -11.66 3.71
N ILE A 81 3.84 -10.65 3.91
CA ILE A 81 3.50 -9.41 4.61
C ILE A 81 3.48 -8.26 3.60
N ILE A 82 2.35 -7.57 3.48
CA ILE A 82 2.21 -6.34 2.69
C ILE A 82 2.15 -5.16 3.65
N ALA A 83 3.23 -4.41 3.70
CA ALA A 83 3.44 -3.31 4.65
C ALA A 83 3.24 -1.95 3.98
N ILE A 84 2.24 -1.17 4.43
CA ILE A 84 1.87 0.12 3.85
C ILE A 84 2.27 1.25 4.81
N SER A 85 3.22 2.06 4.39
CA SER A 85 3.69 3.23 5.14
C SER A 85 4.29 4.28 4.22
N GLY A 86 3.61 5.42 4.05
CA GLY A 86 4.09 6.48 3.17
C GLY A 86 5.48 6.98 3.55
N SER A 87 5.79 7.17 4.83
CA SER A 87 7.12 7.57 5.29
C SER A 87 8.13 6.42 5.34
N GLY A 88 7.65 5.17 5.38
CA GLY A 88 8.50 4.01 5.62
C GLY A 88 9.19 3.98 7.00
N THR A 89 8.75 4.82 7.96
CA THR A 89 9.35 4.96 9.31
C THR A 89 8.36 4.62 10.43
N THR A 90 7.14 4.20 10.11
CA THR A 90 6.10 3.88 11.09
C THR A 90 6.51 2.67 11.94
N LYS A 91 6.67 2.86 13.25
CA LYS A 91 7.22 1.86 14.17
C LYS A 91 6.51 0.50 14.10
N ILE A 92 5.18 0.49 14.17
CA ILE A 92 4.41 -0.77 14.13
C ILE A 92 4.64 -1.53 12.81
N THR A 93 4.70 -0.81 11.69
CA THR A 93 4.95 -1.40 10.38
C THR A 93 6.37 -1.95 10.28
N LEU A 94 7.36 -1.21 10.80
CA LEU A 94 8.76 -1.67 10.86
C LEU A 94 8.92 -2.90 11.74
N THR A 95 8.33 -2.90 12.95
CA THR A 95 8.41 -4.04 13.86
C THR A 95 7.78 -5.28 13.22
N ALA A 96 6.60 -5.16 12.63
CA ALA A 96 5.94 -6.27 11.95
C ALA A 96 6.80 -6.81 10.79
N SER A 97 7.38 -5.93 9.98
CA SER A 97 8.24 -6.31 8.85
C SER A 97 9.54 -6.97 9.29
N SER A 98 10.20 -6.45 10.34
CA SER A 98 11.41 -7.05 10.91
C SER A 98 11.13 -8.45 11.44
N THR A 99 10.08 -8.61 12.27
CA THR A 99 9.68 -9.93 12.79
C THR A 99 9.33 -10.89 11.65
N ALA A 100 8.65 -10.42 10.61
CA ALA A 100 8.35 -11.23 9.43
C ALA A 100 9.62 -11.76 8.75
N LYS A 101 10.63 -10.93 8.59
CA LYS A 101 11.94 -11.34 8.04
C LYS A 101 12.63 -12.38 8.93
N GLU A 102 12.59 -12.19 10.24
CA GLU A 102 13.20 -13.12 11.22
C GLU A 102 12.58 -14.53 11.15
N ILE A 103 11.28 -14.64 10.92
CA ILE A 103 10.59 -15.93 10.78
C ILE A 103 10.64 -16.50 9.36
N GLY A 104 11.24 -15.78 8.40
CA GLY A 104 11.39 -16.22 7.00
C GLY A 104 10.17 -15.95 6.11
N ALA A 105 9.27 -15.04 6.52
CA ALA A 105 8.19 -14.57 5.67
C ALA A 105 8.70 -13.53 4.65
N GLN A 106 8.02 -13.44 3.51
CA GLN A 106 8.33 -12.45 2.48
C GLN A 106 7.68 -11.11 2.85
N VAL A 107 8.38 -10.00 2.59
CA VAL A 107 7.93 -8.65 2.88
C VAL A 107 7.85 -7.82 1.61
N VAL A 108 6.68 -7.26 1.34
CA VAL A 108 6.45 -6.23 0.31
C VAL A 108 6.15 -4.91 0.99
N ALA A 109 6.89 -3.87 0.63
CA ALA A 109 6.68 -2.51 1.11
C ALA A 109 5.96 -1.65 0.07
N VAL A 110 4.87 -0.98 0.46
CA VAL A 110 4.23 0.09 -0.31
C VAL A 110 4.54 1.40 0.41
N THR A 111 5.41 2.22 -0.17
CA THR A 111 5.96 3.43 0.49
C THR A 111 6.27 4.52 -0.53
N SER A 112 6.38 5.79 -0.08
CA SER A 112 6.86 6.86 -0.98
C SER A 112 8.39 6.88 -1.11
N TYR A 113 9.12 6.22 -0.20
CA TYR A 113 10.58 6.28 -0.15
C TYR A 113 11.19 4.88 -0.15
N ALA A 114 11.73 4.48 -1.29
CA ALA A 114 12.38 3.18 -1.44
C ALA A 114 13.57 2.99 -0.47
N GLU A 115 14.30 4.07 -0.21
CA GLU A 115 15.47 4.09 0.69
C GLU A 115 15.09 4.23 2.17
N SER A 116 13.80 4.17 2.52
CA SER A 116 13.35 4.22 3.91
C SER A 116 13.73 2.94 4.69
N PRO A 117 13.71 2.99 6.03
CA PRO A 117 13.91 1.79 6.85
C PRO A 117 13.00 0.62 6.47
N LEU A 118 11.74 0.88 6.09
CA LEU A 118 10.82 -0.14 5.60
C LEU A 118 11.26 -0.70 4.24
N GLY A 119 11.71 0.17 3.33
CA GLY A 119 12.24 -0.26 2.04
C GLY A 119 13.47 -1.16 2.17
N GLY A 120 14.34 -0.85 3.13
CA GLY A 120 15.54 -1.67 3.42
C GLY A 120 15.23 -3.05 4.03
N LEU A 121 14.05 -3.26 4.61
CA LEU A 121 13.59 -4.56 5.13
C LEU A 121 12.88 -5.41 4.06
N ALA A 122 12.36 -4.79 3.02
CA ALA A 122 11.46 -5.44 2.07
C ALA A 122 12.21 -6.24 0.99
N ASP A 123 11.61 -7.35 0.57
CA ASP A 123 12.04 -8.14 -0.59
C ASP A 123 11.61 -7.50 -1.91
N LEU A 124 10.49 -6.74 -1.86
CA LEU A 124 9.99 -5.94 -2.97
C LEU A 124 9.49 -4.60 -2.45
N VAL A 125 9.90 -3.52 -3.09
CA VAL A 125 9.41 -2.17 -2.78
C VAL A 125 8.58 -1.65 -3.93
N MET A 126 7.32 -1.28 -3.63
CA MET A 126 6.42 -0.53 -4.51
C MET A 126 6.47 0.95 -4.15
N PRO A 127 7.20 1.77 -4.89
CA PRO A 127 7.27 3.20 -4.64
C PRO A 127 5.99 3.87 -5.17
N ILE A 128 5.18 4.38 -4.27
CA ILE A 128 3.97 5.15 -4.60
C ILE A 128 4.19 6.60 -4.17
N GLY A 129 4.27 7.50 -5.14
CA GLY A 129 4.48 8.92 -4.88
C GLY A 129 3.37 9.51 -4.01
N GLY A 130 3.75 10.48 -3.17
CA GLY A 130 2.82 11.22 -2.32
C GLY A 130 3.55 12.03 -1.26
N ARG A 131 2.87 13.07 -0.75
CA ARG A 131 3.43 13.90 0.33
C ARG A 131 3.31 13.15 1.66
N THR A 132 4.43 12.96 2.34
CA THR A 132 4.50 12.31 3.65
C THR A 132 5.32 13.13 4.64
N LYS A 133 5.38 12.69 5.90
CA LYS A 133 6.13 13.38 6.97
C LYS A 133 7.61 13.56 6.68
N LEU A 134 8.26 12.64 5.94
CA LEU A 134 9.67 12.78 5.55
C LEU A 134 9.88 13.82 4.44
N GLY A 135 8.88 14.00 3.59
CA GLY A 135 8.88 15.01 2.54
C GLY A 135 8.40 16.38 3.01
N TRP A 136 8.33 16.62 4.33
CA TRP A 136 8.03 17.96 4.83
C TRP A 136 9.17 18.91 4.48
N PRO A 137 8.90 20.03 3.77
CA PRO A 137 9.97 20.97 3.40
C PRO A 137 10.65 21.51 4.66
N LYS A 138 11.97 21.49 4.67
CA LYS A 138 12.73 22.34 5.60
C LYS A 138 12.48 23.80 5.25
N GLU A 139 12.68 24.70 6.21
CA GLU A 139 12.50 26.14 5.95
C GLU A 139 13.28 26.64 4.71
N GLU A 140 14.45 26.06 4.44
CA GLU A 140 15.25 26.34 3.25
C GLU A 140 14.54 25.97 1.94
N ASP A 141 13.72 24.92 1.92
CA ASP A 141 12.96 24.48 0.74
C ASP A 141 11.77 25.41 0.44
N TYR A 142 11.26 26.15 1.44
CA TYR A 142 10.15 27.08 1.26
C TYR A 142 10.50 28.23 0.32
N LEU A 143 11.67 28.86 0.52
CA LEU A 143 12.15 29.96 -0.32
C LEU A 143 12.45 29.49 -1.75
N VAL A 144 13.06 28.31 -1.91
CA VAL A 144 13.35 27.73 -3.21
C VAL A 144 12.04 27.45 -3.98
N ARG A 145 11.03 26.90 -3.32
CA ARG A 145 9.72 26.60 -3.93
C ARG A 145 8.95 27.88 -4.31
N GLN A 146 9.01 28.93 -3.48
CA GLN A 146 8.44 30.22 -3.84
C GLN A 146 9.11 30.82 -5.09
N ILE A 147 10.43 30.70 -5.20
CA ILE A 147 11.18 31.15 -6.38
C ILE A 147 10.79 30.36 -7.62
N LEU A 148 10.53 29.06 -7.47
CA LEU A 148 10.10 28.16 -8.54
C LEU A 148 8.61 28.30 -8.89
N GLY A 149 7.84 29.12 -8.15
CA GLY A 149 6.40 29.29 -8.35
C GLY A 149 5.56 28.08 -7.93
N GLU A 150 6.12 27.19 -7.09
CA GLU A 150 5.41 26.04 -6.54
C GLU A 150 4.46 26.48 -5.44
N SER A 151 3.16 26.28 -5.63
CA SER A 151 2.13 26.57 -4.62
C SER A 151 2.18 25.58 -3.45
N GLU A 152 1.78 26.04 -2.26
CA GLU A 152 1.55 25.13 -1.14
C GLU A 152 0.46 24.13 -1.48
N THR A 153 0.63 22.87 -1.04
CA THR A 153 -0.37 21.83 -1.22
C THR A 153 -1.58 22.12 -0.33
N LEU A 154 -2.76 22.01 -0.91
CA LEU A 154 -4.05 22.21 -0.21
C LEU A 154 -4.43 20.99 0.65
N SER A 155 -3.95 19.81 0.27
CA SER A 155 -4.30 18.55 0.92
C SER A 155 -3.53 18.36 2.23
N PRO A 156 -4.19 17.87 3.30
CA PRO A 156 -3.51 17.49 4.53
C PRO A 156 -2.40 16.47 4.29
N LEU A 157 -1.40 16.49 5.18
CA LEU A 157 -0.26 15.58 5.13
C LEU A 157 -0.72 14.12 5.05
N GLY A 158 -0.18 13.38 4.07
CA GLY A 158 -0.48 11.98 3.83
C GLY A 158 -1.64 11.74 2.85
N SER A 159 -2.58 12.68 2.71
CA SER A 159 -3.80 12.46 1.90
C SER A 159 -3.49 12.05 0.46
N ILE A 160 -2.50 12.64 -0.19
CA ILE A 160 -2.12 12.29 -1.56
C ILE A 160 -1.55 10.87 -1.61
N PHE A 161 -0.66 10.50 -0.67
CA PHE A 161 -0.11 9.15 -0.61
C PHE A 161 -1.20 8.09 -0.46
N GLU A 162 -2.12 8.28 0.50
CA GLU A 162 -3.17 7.29 0.77
C GLU A 162 -4.16 7.16 -0.39
N ASN A 163 -4.53 8.28 -1.04
CA ASN A 163 -5.35 8.21 -2.26
C ASN A 163 -4.63 7.50 -3.41
N ASN A 164 -3.35 7.81 -3.62
CA ASN A 164 -2.54 7.16 -4.65
C ASN A 164 -2.39 5.65 -4.39
N CYS A 165 -2.17 5.25 -3.12
CA CYS A 165 -2.15 3.84 -2.73
C CYS A 165 -3.50 3.16 -2.97
N MET A 166 -4.62 3.81 -2.67
CA MET A 166 -5.94 3.24 -2.92
C MET A 166 -6.14 2.97 -4.41
N VAL A 167 -5.87 3.98 -5.27
CA VAL A 167 -5.98 3.83 -6.73
C VAL A 167 -5.04 2.72 -7.24
N PHE A 168 -3.80 2.68 -6.78
CA PHE A 168 -2.84 1.64 -7.13
C PHE A 168 -3.35 0.25 -6.75
N LEU A 169 -3.71 0.04 -5.49
CA LEU A 169 -4.13 -1.27 -4.98
C LEU A 169 -5.44 -1.74 -5.62
N ASP A 170 -6.40 -0.85 -5.87
CA ASP A 170 -7.63 -1.20 -6.60
C ASP A 170 -7.33 -1.59 -8.06
N SER A 171 -6.35 -0.93 -8.70
CA SER A 171 -5.89 -1.35 -10.04
C SER A 171 -5.26 -2.74 -10.01
N MET A 172 -4.49 -3.07 -8.97
CA MET A 172 -3.92 -4.41 -8.79
C MET A 172 -5.02 -5.46 -8.52
N VAL A 173 -6.09 -5.08 -7.81
CA VAL A 173 -7.27 -5.97 -7.61
C VAL A 173 -7.88 -6.37 -8.94
N VAL A 174 -8.09 -5.43 -9.86
CA VAL A 174 -8.65 -5.73 -11.20
C VAL A 174 -7.75 -6.72 -11.96
N GLU A 175 -6.45 -6.51 -11.91
CA GLU A 175 -5.49 -7.40 -12.59
C GLU A 175 -5.44 -8.79 -11.93
N LEU A 176 -5.47 -8.87 -10.61
CA LEU A 176 -5.56 -10.14 -9.87
C LEU A 176 -6.84 -10.89 -10.19
N MET A 177 -7.98 -10.20 -10.29
CA MET A 177 -9.25 -10.82 -10.70
C MET A 177 -9.12 -11.52 -12.05
N HIS A 178 -8.55 -10.84 -13.05
CA HIS A 178 -8.36 -11.40 -14.38
C HIS A 178 -7.46 -12.65 -14.35
N ARG A 179 -6.31 -12.58 -13.63
CA ARG A 179 -5.36 -13.70 -13.56
C ARG A 179 -5.86 -14.89 -12.77
N LEU A 180 -6.70 -14.65 -11.78
CA LEU A 180 -7.35 -15.70 -11.00
C LEU A 180 -8.61 -16.24 -11.67
N GLY A 181 -9.03 -15.67 -12.80
CA GLY A 181 -10.28 -16.02 -13.48
C GLY A 181 -11.52 -15.74 -12.65
N LYS A 182 -11.46 -14.75 -11.74
CA LYS A 182 -12.58 -14.37 -10.86
C LYS A 182 -13.50 -13.38 -11.54
N THR A 183 -14.79 -13.62 -11.38
CA THR A 183 -15.84 -12.70 -11.82
C THR A 183 -16.35 -11.86 -10.65
N GLU A 184 -17.00 -10.74 -10.95
CA GLU A 184 -17.66 -9.91 -9.95
C GLU A 184 -18.72 -10.69 -9.18
N ASP A 185 -19.50 -11.55 -9.85
CA ASP A 185 -20.51 -12.41 -9.23
C ASP A 185 -19.91 -13.41 -8.23
N GLU A 186 -18.71 -13.94 -8.50
CA GLU A 186 -18.01 -14.82 -7.57
C GLU A 186 -17.50 -14.06 -6.34
N MET A 187 -17.01 -12.84 -6.53
CA MET A 187 -16.60 -11.97 -5.42
C MET A 187 -17.80 -11.55 -4.56
N MET A 188 -18.95 -11.27 -5.17
CA MET A 188 -20.20 -10.96 -4.46
C MET A 188 -20.68 -12.10 -3.56
N LYS A 189 -20.43 -13.36 -3.92
CA LYS A 189 -20.78 -14.51 -3.06
C LYS A 189 -19.96 -14.59 -1.77
N LEU A 190 -18.78 -13.96 -1.74
CA LEU A 190 -17.92 -13.86 -0.56
C LEU A 190 -18.09 -12.51 0.17
N HIS A 191 -18.99 -11.65 -0.33
CA HIS A 191 -19.36 -10.42 0.36
C HIS A 191 -20.17 -10.73 1.62
N ALA A 192 -20.06 -9.90 2.65
CA ALA A 192 -20.79 -10.08 3.88
C ALA A 192 -22.31 -10.09 3.62
N THR A 193 -23.02 -11.07 4.21
CA THR A 193 -24.48 -11.23 4.08
C THR A 193 -25.25 -10.64 5.26
N LEU A 194 -24.51 -10.17 6.28
CA LEU A 194 -25.07 -9.63 7.53
C LEU A 194 -24.87 -8.10 7.64
N GLU A 195 -24.72 -7.42 6.51
CA GLU A 195 -24.66 -5.95 6.43
C GLU A 195 -26.06 -5.38 6.28
#